data_f7cc8df7cd750992529d598b53b0bd68
#
_entry.id   f7cc8df7cd750992529d598b53b0bd68
#
_cell.length_a   1.000
_cell.length_b   1.000
_cell.length_c   1.000
_cell.angle_alpha   90.00
_cell.angle_beta   90.00
_cell.angle_gamma   90.00
#
_symmetry.space_group_name_H-M   'P 1'
#
loop_
_entity.id
_entity.type
_entity.pdbx_description
1 polymer ?
#
loop_
_entity_poly.entity_id
_entity_poly.type
_entity_poly.pdbx_seq_one_letter_code
_entity_poly.pdbx_strand_id
1 'polypeptide(L)'
;MNIVHQLTWRHLKANKRRTLVTICGTIVSVAMITAVLIIMASFMQTFQKTVAAETGDWQVRFVEVRADQVPKVAQDENTAAYTVAHFEGWAQLKGSADPRRQAMLLTGYTPESFAQLPMTMIEGVYPRNDHELLVSQNFIDTARLDWQVGETISLSKGGYLLTDDGTDTWLDKADGRVAQAKWQFKEERTYTIVGIAKMSSELEGNWQDGYLGLCGMELNALSADE
;
A
#
# COMPACT_ATOMS: atom_id res chain seq x y z
N MET A 1 -44.08 38.85 -31.80
CA MET A 1 -42.80 39.27 -31.12
C MET A 1 -43.20 40.22 -30.00
N ASN A 2 -42.97 39.88 -28.74
CA ASN A 2 -43.51 40.64 -27.59
C ASN A 2 -42.91 42.01 -27.49
N ILE A 3 -43.75 43.03 -27.28
CA ILE A 3 -43.37 44.46 -27.11
C ILE A 3 -42.27 44.62 -26.09
N VAL A 4 -42.27 43.84 -25.02
CA VAL A 4 -41.24 43.79 -23.96
C VAL A 4 -39.86 43.46 -24.55
N HIS A 5 -39.75 42.47 -25.46
CA HIS A 5 -38.48 42.10 -26.11
C HIS A 5 -37.92 43.24 -26.98
N GLN A 6 -38.81 43.96 -27.71
CA GLN A 6 -38.34 45.09 -28.53
C GLN A 6 -37.85 46.27 -27.69
N LEU A 7 -38.53 46.53 -26.57
CA LEU A 7 -38.14 47.60 -25.64
C LEU A 7 -36.80 47.31 -24.97
N THR A 8 -36.66 46.06 -24.47
CA THR A 8 -35.39 45.60 -23.84
C THR A 8 -34.21 45.69 -24.82
N TRP A 9 -34.41 45.26 -26.08
CA TRP A 9 -33.36 45.29 -27.09
C TRP A 9 -32.95 46.73 -27.46
N ARG A 10 -33.93 47.68 -27.52
CA ARG A 10 -33.64 49.10 -27.74
C ARG A 10 -32.87 49.71 -26.57
N HIS A 11 -33.22 49.42 -25.32
CA HIS A 11 -32.49 49.89 -24.14
C HIS A 11 -31.06 49.36 -24.07
N LEU A 12 -30.85 48.10 -24.40
CA LEU A 12 -29.53 47.47 -24.48
C LEU A 12 -28.64 48.15 -25.55
N LYS A 13 -29.22 48.47 -26.73
CA LYS A 13 -28.53 49.20 -27.79
C LYS A 13 -28.22 50.65 -27.46
N ALA A 14 -29.10 51.34 -26.73
CA ALA A 14 -28.90 52.72 -26.33
C ALA A 14 -27.75 52.87 -25.31
N ASN A 15 -27.55 51.88 -24.42
CA ASN A 15 -26.53 51.90 -23.37
C ASN A 15 -25.41 50.88 -23.60
N LYS A 16 -24.87 50.75 -24.80
CA LYS A 16 -23.89 49.73 -25.23
C LYS A 16 -22.72 49.55 -24.28
N ARG A 17 -22.11 50.65 -23.82
CA ARG A 17 -20.94 50.57 -22.89
C ARG A 17 -21.28 49.96 -21.57
N ARG A 18 -22.42 50.32 -20.95
CA ARG A 18 -22.88 49.77 -19.66
C ARG A 18 -23.26 48.31 -19.82
N THR A 19 -23.95 47.93 -20.87
CA THR A 19 -24.33 46.59 -21.20
C THR A 19 -23.09 45.70 -21.40
N LEU A 20 -22.08 46.19 -22.15
CA LEU A 20 -20.84 45.46 -22.39
C LEU A 20 -20.09 45.17 -21.07
N VAL A 21 -19.96 46.20 -20.21
CA VAL A 21 -19.27 46.02 -18.91
C VAL A 21 -19.99 44.98 -18.05
N THR A 22 -21.33 44.99 -18.01
CA THR A 22 -22.12 44.02 -17.25
C THR A 22 -21.93 42.61 -17.81
N ILE A 23 -21.98 42.44 -19.15
CA ILE A 23 -21.77 41.13 -19.80
C ILE A 23 -20.33 40.65 -19.54
N CYS A 24 -19.33 41.50 -19.73
CA CYS A 24 -17.94 41.12 -19.43
C CYS A 24 -17.75 40.72 -17.94
N GLY A 25 -18.36 41.48 -17.02
CA GLY A 25 -18.32 41.16 -15.59
C GLY A 25 -18.93 39.82 -15.26
N THR A 26 -20.09 39.51 -15.84
CA THR A 26 -20.72 38.15 -15.63
C THR A 26 -19.89 37.06 -16.27
N ILE A 27 -19.36 37.25 -17.48
CA ILE A 27 -18.49 36.24 -18.13
C ILE A 27 -17.25 35.98 -17.27
N VAL A 28 -16.57 37.00 -16.78
CA VAL A 28 -15.37 36.83 -15.94
C VAL A 28 -15.74 36.12 -14.63
N SER A 29 -16.83 36.49 -13.97
CA SER A 29 -17.26 35.85 -12.74
C SER A 29 -17.57 34.38 -12.94
N VAL A 30 -18.33 34.02 -13.98
CA VAL A 30 -18.64 32.63 -14.29
C VAL A 30 -17.37 31.86 -14.66
N ALA A 31 -16.50 32.44 -15.47
CA ALA A 31 -15.23 31.82 -15.86
C ALA A 31 -14.33 31.55 -14.64
N MET A 32 -14.24 32.48 -13.68
CA MET A 32 -13.47 32.27 -12.44
C MET A 32 -14.04 31.13 -11.61
N ILE A 33 -15.35 31.10 -11.38
CA ILE A 33 -16.01 30.03 -10.62
C ILE A 33 -15.76 28.67 -11.29
N THR A 34 -15.96 28.61 -12.61
CA THR A 34 -15.75 27.38 -13.37
C THR A 34 -14.29 26.92 -13.30
N ALA A 35 -13.34 27.85 -13.44
CA ALA A 35 -11.91 27.54 -13.34
C ALA A 35 -11.54 26.96 -11.96
N VAL A 36 -12.04 27.55 -10.87
CA VAL A 36 -11.81 27.08 -9.51
C VAL A 36 -12.39 25.68 -9.32
N LEU A 37 -13.60 25.42 -9.80
CA LEU A 37 -14.23 24.09 -9.70
C LEU A 37 -13.45 23.03 -10.49
N ILE A 38 -12.98 23.36 -11.69
CA ILE A 38 -12.17 22.44 -12.51
C ILE A 38 -10.84 22.12 -11.81
N ILE A 39 -10.16 23.14 -11.30
CA ILE A 39 -8.89 22.97 -10.58
C ILE A 39 -9.11 22.08 -9.34
N MET A 40 -10.15 22.34 -8.56
CA MET A 40 -10.48 21.56 -7.37
C MET A 40 -10.79 20.09 -7.71
N ALA A 41 -11.60 19.85 -8.74
CA ALA A 41 -11.92 18.51 -9.20
C ALA A 41 -10.68 17.76 -9.72
N SER A 42 -9.83 18.42 -10.50
CA SER A 42 -8.58 17.86 -11.01
C SER A 42 -7.60 17.54 -9.88
N PHE A 43 -7.47 18.43 -8.90
CA PHE A 43 -6.64 18.21 -7.73
C PHE A 43 -7.13 17.00 -6.91
N MET A 44 -8.43 16.94 -6.63
CA MET A 44 -9.01 15.81 -5.88
C MET A 44 -8.79 14.48 -6.60
N GLN A 45 -9.01 14.44 -7.91
CA GLN A 45 -8.78 13.23 -8.70
C GLN A 45 -7.30 12.80 -8.71
N THR A 46 -6.38 13.75 -8.84
CA THR A 46 -4.94 13.47 -8.80
C THR A 46 -4.53 12.98 -7.42
N PHE A 47 -5.01 13.63 -6.36
CA PHE A 47 -4.74 13.24 -4.98
C PHE A 47 -5.22 11.81 -4.69
N GLN A 48 -6.46 11.47 -5.06
CA GLN A 48 -6.99 10.11 -4.89
C GLN A 48 -6.15 9.06 -5.62
N LYS A 49 -5.74 9.34 -6.88
CA LYS A 49 -4.88 8.42 -7.63
C LYS A 49 -3.50 8.25 -6.99
N THR A 50 -2.92 9.32 -6.47
CA THR A 50 -1.61 9.24 -5.80
C THR A 50 -1.72 8.44 -4.50
N VAL A 51 -2.74 8.70 -3.69
CA VAL A 51 -2.98 7.92 -2.46
C VAL A 51 -3.20 6.45 -2.79
N ALA A 52 -4.08 6.12 -3.74
CA ALA A 52 -4.32 4.73 -4.13
C ALA A 52 -3.07 4.02 -4.69
N ALA A 53 -2.20 4.73 -5.39
CA ALA A 53 -0.94 4.17 -5.89
C ALA A 53 0.07 3.86 -4.76
N GLU A 54 0.06 4.63 -3.67
CA GLU A 54 0.97 4.45 -2.53
C GLU A 54 0.41 3.47 -1.49
N THR A 55 -0.85 3.62 -1.11
CA THR A 55 -1.45 2.83 -0.03
C THR A 55 -2.20 1.58 -0.50
N GLY A 56 -2.55 1.51 -1.79
CA GLY A 56 -3.52 0.56 -2.33
C GLY A 56 -4.94 1.12 -2.34
N ASP A 57 -5.83 0.46 -3.05
CA ASP A 57 -7.23 0.89 -3.25
C ASP A 57 -8.18 0.28 -2.20
N TRP A 58 -7.70 0.10 -0.98
CA TRP A 58 -8.50 -0.44 0.12
C TRP A 58 -9.15 0.70 0.95
N GLN A 59 -10.35 0.46 1.47
CA GLN A 59 -11.12 1.43 2.26
C GLN A 59 -11.16 1.09 3.75
N VAL A 60 -11.09 -0.20 4.09
CA VAL A 60 -11.18 -0.68 5.46
C VAL A 60 -10.12 -1.73 5.71
N ARG A 61 -9.46 -1.66 6.85
CA ARG A 61 -8.51 -2.66 7.34
C ARG A 61 -9.00 -3.21 8.67
N PHE A 62 -9.18 -4.50 8.72
CA PHE A 62 -9.40 -5.23 9.96
C PHE A 62 -8.05 -5.76 10.46
N VAL A 63 -7.82 -5.71 11.75
CA VAL A 63 -6.61 -6.25 12.40
C VAL A 63 -7.02 -7.32 13.41
N GLU A 64 -6.12 -8.28 13.65
CA GLU A 64 -6.37 -9.39 14.58
C GLU A 64 -7.62 -10.20 14.23
N VAL A 65 -7.83 -10.43 12.92
CA VAL A 65 -8.95 -11.22 12.42
C VAL A 65 -8.55 -12.68 12.41
N ARG A 66 -9.33 -13.52 13.07
CA ARG A 66 -9.11 -14.97 13.03
C ARG A 66 -9.52 -15.54 11.68
N ALA A 67 -8.87 -16.63 11.28
CA ALA A 67 -9.10 -17.30 9.99
C ALA A 67 -10.58 -17.67 9.76
N ASP A 68 -11.32 -18.05 10.82
CA ASP A 68 -12.76 -18.39 10.74
C ASP A 68 -13.68 -17.18 10.47
N GLN A 69 -13.18 -15.96 10.63
CA GLN A 69 -13.92 -14.73 10.41
C GLN A 69 -13.75 -14.17 8.98
N VAL A 70 -12.67 -14.53 8.30
CA VAL A 70 -12.39 -14.06 6.93
C VAL A 70 -13.54 -14.35 5.96
N PRO A 71 -14.19 -15.54 5.95
CA PRO A 71 -15.32 -15.81 5.07
C PRO A 71 -16.51 -14.88 5.30
N LYS A 72 -16.70 -14.36 6.51
CA LYS A 72 -17.80 -13.42 6.81
C LYS A 72 -17.59 -12.08 6.11
N VAL A 73 -16.34 -11.61 6.07
CA VAL A 73 -15.99 -10.38 5.34
C VAL A 73 -16.06 -10.62 3.83
N ALA A 74 -15.53 -11.74 3.37
CA ALA A 74 -15.51 -12.11 1.95
C ALA A 74 -16.92 -12.26 1.33
N GLN A 75 -17.92 -12.67 2.13
CA GLN A 75 -19.30 -12.90 1.68
C GLN A 75 -20.23 -11.70 1.91
N ASP A 76 -19.74 -10.61 2.50
CA ASP A 76 -20.56 -9.41 2.70
C ASP A 76 -20.85 -8.74 1.34
N GLU A 77 -22.12 -8.35 1.13
CA GLU A 77 -22.58 -7.75 -0.13
C GLU A 77 -21.90 -6.42 -0.49
N ASN A 78 -21.30 -5.74 0.50
CA ASN A 78 -20.57 -4.50 0.30
C ASN A 78 -19.07 -4.71 0.06
N THR A 79 -18.58 -5.96 0.12
CA THR A 79 -17.18 -6.30 -0.13
C THR A 79 -16.96 -6.57 -1.61
N ALA A 80 -16.38 -5.61 -2.33
CA ALA A 80 -16.05 -5.77 -3.74
C ALA A 80 -14.81 -6.67 -3.96
N ALA A 81 -13.82 -6.55 -3.08
CA ALA A 81 -12.60 -7.34 -3.05
C ALA A 81 -12.00 -7.33 -1.64
N TYR A 82 -11.20 -8.33 -1.32
CA TYR A 82 -10.50 -8.38 -0.04
C TYR A 82 -9.10 -8.96 -0.22
N THR A 83 -8.22 -8.58 0.70
CA THR A 83 -6.83 -9.06 0.76
C THR A 83 -6.58 -9.58 2.15
N VAL A 84 -5.96 -10.76 2.27
CA VAL A 84 -5.59 -11.34 3.55
C VAL A 84 -4.08 -11.31 3.66
N ALA A 85 -3.61 -10.77 4.77
CA ALA A 85 -2.20 -10.73 5.14
C ALA A 85 -2.00 -11.43 6.49
N HIS A 86 -1.00 -12.29 6.58
CA HIS A 86 -0.60 -12.95 7.80
C HIS A 86 0.87 -12.66 8.11
N PHE A 87 1.16 -12.37 9.37
CA PHE A 87 2.53 -12.17 9.83
C PHE A 87 3.20 -13.52 10.04
N GLU A 88 4.15 -13.87 9.17
CA GLU A 88 4.90 -15.13 9.20
C GLU A 88 6.08 -15.13 10.19
N GLY A 89 6.46 -13.96 10.68
CA GLY A 89 7.60 -13.78 11.58
C GLY A 89 8.76 -13.03 10.94
N TRP A 90 9.88 -13.07 11.62
CA TRP A 90 11.11 -12.43 11.19
C TRP A 90 12.11 -13.45 10.64
N ALA A 91 12.92 -13.01 9.70
CA ALA A 91 14.09 -13.75 9.23
C ALA A 91 15.36 -12.92 9.38
N GLN A 92 16.46 -13.53 9.79
CA GLN A 92 17.77 -12.86 9.82
C GLN A 92 18.39 -12.81 8.43
N LEU A 93 18.92 -11.63 8.08
CA LEU A 93 19.68 -11.38 6.86
C LEU A 93 21.17 -11.35 7.16
N LYS A 94 21.83 -12.50 7.05
CA LYS A 94 23.27 -12.57 7.22
C LYS A 94 23.96 -11.94 6.01
N GLY A 95 24.79 -10.91 6.22
CA GLY A 95 25.56 -10.29 5.15
C GLY A 95 24.91 -9.08 4.46
N SER A 96 23.77 -8.59 4.97
CA SER A 96 23.21 -7.32 4.51
C SER A 96 24.23 -6.18 4.63
N ALA A 97 24.37 -5.37 3.59
CA ALA A 97 25.29 -4.23 3.59
C ALA A 97 24.90 -3.12 4.55
N ASP A 98 23.62 -3.02 4.94
CA ASP A 98 23.17 -2.09 5.97
C ASP A 98 23.20 -2.76 7.36
N PRO A 99 24.11 -2.35 8.26
CA PRO A 99 24.22 -2.94 9.60
C PRO A 99 22.96 -2.74 10.46
N ARG A 100 22.12 -1.77 10.14
CA ARG A 100 20.88 -1.49 10.88
C ARG A 100 19.72 -2.36 10.39
N ARG A 101 19.81 -2.89 9.15
CA ARG A 101 18.78 -3.69 8.51
C ARG A 101 19.25 -5.13 8.31
N GLN A 102 19.36 -5.85 9.42
CA GLN A 102 19.79 -7.24 9.46
C GLN A 102 18.61 -8.23 9.55
N ALA A 103 17.40 -7.75 9.36
CA ALA A 103 16.18 -8.53 9.47
C ALA A 103 15.25 -8.31 8.29
N MET A 104 14.46 -9.33 7.98
CA MET A 104 13.37 -9.29 7.01
C MET A 104 12.08 -9.70 7.71
N LEU A 105 11.06 -8.88 7.62
CA LEU A 105 9.70 -9.22 8.02
C LEU A 105 9.08 -10.06 6.93
N LEU A 106 8.63 -11.24 7.26
CA LEU A 106 7.94 -12.12 6.35
C LEU A 106 6.43 -11.97 6.52
N THR A 107 5.75 -11.64 5.44
CA THR A 107 4.29 -11.50 5.41
C THR A 107 3.72 -12.40 4.32
N GLY A 108 2.84 -13.30 4.72
CA GLY A 108 2.11 -14.18 3.82
C GLY A 108 0.87 -13.48 3.25
N TYR A 109 0.62 -13.68 1.97
CA TYR A 109 -0.58 -13.25 1.27
C TYR A 109 -1.18 -14.38 0.48
N THR A 110 -2.51 -14.45 0.38
CA THR A 110 -3.13 -15.39 -0.56
C THR A 110 -2.77 -15.02 -2.00
N PRO A 111 -2.63 -15.99 -2.91
CA PRO A 111 -2.20 -15.72 -4.29
C PRO A 111 -3.03 -14.66 -5.01
N GLU A 112 -4.34 -14.61 -4.74
CA GLU A 112 -5.27 -13.65 -5.34
C GLU A 112 -5.04 -12.22 -4.83
N SER A 113 -4.51 -12.08 -3.61
CA SER A 113 -4.25 -10.79 -2.96
C SER A 113 -3.14 -10.01 -3.63
N PHE A 114 -2.15 -10.68 -4.22
CA PHE A 114 -0.99 -10.02 -4.82
C PHE A 114 -1.35 -9.02 -5.92
N ALA A 115 -2.40 -9.31 -6.69
CA ALA A 115 -2.86 -8.41 -7.76
C ALA A 115 -3.44 -7.08 -7.24
N GLN A 116 -3.80 -7.02 -5.97
CA GLN A 116 -4.40 -5.84 -5.33
C GLN A 116 -3.39 -5.01 -4.54
N LEU A 117 -2.16 -5.53 -4.34
CA LEU A 117 -1.12 -4.81 -3.62
C LEU A 117 -0.53 -3.69 -4.48
N PRO A 118 -0.18 -2.54 -3.86
CA PRO A 118 0.41 -1.40 -4.56
C PRO A 118 1.88 -1.68 -4.92
N MET A 119 2.08 -2.57 -5.90
CA MET A 119 3.40 -2.96 -6.39
C MET A 119 3.37 -3.27 -7.89
N THR A 120 4.54 -3.20 -8.51
CA THR A 120 4.73 -3.54 -9.93
C THR A 120 5.81 -4.62 -10.03
N MET A 121 5.47 -5.75 -10.62
CA MET A 121 6.43 -6.82 -10.88
C MET A 121 7.50 -6.34 -11.85
N ILE A 122 8.77 -6.54 -11.51
CA ILE A 122 9.93 -6.26 -12.36
C ILE A 122 10.37 -7.54 -13.05
N GLU A 123 10.52 -8.63 -12.29
CA GLU A 123 10.98 -9.91 -12.78
C GLU A 123 10.29 -11.05 -12.02
N GLY A 124 10.05 -12.17 -12.69
CA GLY A 124 9.50 -13.39 -12.08
C GLY A 124 7.97 -13.42 -12.00
N VAL A 125 7.46 -14.06 -10.95
CA VAL A 125 6.03 -14.31 -10.72
C VAL A 125 5.65 -14.07 -9.26
N TYR A 126 4.37 -13.97 -8.98
CA TYR A 126 3.87 -13.89 -7.60
C TYR A 126 4.02 -15.22 -6.86
N PRO A 127 4.36 -15.18 -5.57
CA PRO A 127 4.41 -16.37 -4.72
C PRO A 127 3.07 -17.09 -4.66
N ARG A 128 3.11 -18.42 -4.67
CA ARG A 128 1.92 -19.29 -4.58
C ARG A 128 1.84 -20.06 -3.28
N ASN A 129 2.98 -20.25 -2.63
CA ASN A 129 3.08 -21.00 -1.38
C ASN A 129 4.07 -20.34 -0.41
N ASP A 130 4.13 -20.83 0.78
CA ASP A 130 4.90 -20.31 1.91
C ASP A 130 6.42 -20.54 1.83
N HIS A 131 6.89 -21.26 0.81
CA HIS A 131 8.31 -21.44 0.47
C HIS A 131 8.76 -20.55 -0.70
N GLU A 132 7.87 -19.82 -1.32
CA GLU A 132 8.17 -18.86 -2.38
C GLU A 132 8.23 -17.46 -1.82
N LEU A 133 9.30 -16.74 -2.16
CA LEU A 133 9.60 -15.41 -1.66
C LEU A 133 9.64 -14.39 -2.79
N LEU A 134 8.94 -13.29 -2.62
CA LEU A 134 9.02 -12.09 -3.44
C LEU A 134 9.66 -10.98 -2.63
N VAL A 135 10.67 -10.34 -3.20
CA VAL A 135 11.42 -9.25 -2.58
C VAL A 135 11.28 -7.95 -3.34
N SER A 136 11.54 -6.83 -2.69
CA SER A 136 11.52 -5.55 -3.38
C SER A 136 12.83 -5.24 -4.09
N GLN A 137 12.75 -4.43 -5.15
CA GLN A 137 13.94 -3.90 -5.81
C GLN A 137 14.80 -3.08 -4.86
N ASN A 138 14.16 -2.29 -4.00
CA ASN A 138 14.85 -1.49 -2.99
C ASN A 138 15.63 -2.37 -1.99
N PHE A 139 15.11 -3.55 -1.63
CA PHE A 139 15.85 -4.53 -0.85
C PHE A 139 17.12 -4.98 -1.58
N ILE A 140 17.01 -5.40 -2.84
CA ILE A 140 18.15 -5.84 -3.65
C ILE A 140 19.23 -4.76 -3.70
N ASP A 141 18.84 -3.52 -4.02
CA ASP A 141 19.74 -2.38 -4.16
C ASP A 141 20.44 -1.98 -2.86
N THR A 142 19.75 -2.13 -1.72
CA THR A 142 20.21 -1.62 -0.43
C THR A 142 20.93 -2.68 0.39
N ALA A 143 20.40 -3.89 0.46
CA ALA A 143 21.01 -5.00 1.19
C ALA A 143 22.26 -5.53 0.47
N ARG A 144 22.35 -5.32 -0.84
CA ARG A 144 23.45 -5.79 -1.72
C ARG A 144 23.73 -7.27 -1.55
N LEU A 145 22.68 -8.03 -1.36
CA LEU A 145 22.70 -9.47 -1.46
C LEU A 145 22.44 -9.82 -2.92
N ASP A 146 23.31 -10.60 -3.53
CA ASP A 146 23.24 -10.98 -4.95
C ASP A 146 22.11 -12.01 -5.22
N TRP A 147 20.94 -11.76 -4.65
CA TRP A 147 19.79 -12.65 -4.80
C TRP A 147 19.14 -12.47 -6.19
N GLN A 148 18.84 -13.60 -6.82
CA GLN A 148 18.28 -13.65 -8.17
C GLN A 148 16.99 -14.49 -8.18
N VAL A 149 16.12 -14.22 -9.16
CA VAL A 149 14.92 -15.04 -9.38
C VAL A 149 15.33 -16.47 -9.74
N GLY A 150 14.71 -17.44 -9.09
CA GLY A 150 15.03 -18.86 -9.21
C GLY A 150 16.05 -19.37 -8.19
N GLU A 151 16.72 -18.49 -7.45
CA GLU A 151 17.66 -18.88 -6.41
C GLU A 151 16.93 -19.42 -5.16
N THR A 152 17.56 -20.43 -4.55
CA THR A 152 17.07 -20.99 -3.28
C THR A 152 17.98 -20.54 -2.16
N ILE A 153 17.41 -19.90 -1.16
CA ILE A 153 18.10 -19.34 0.01
C ILE A 153 17.61 -19.97 1.30
N SER A 154 18.47 -20.05 2.29
CA SER A 154 18.09 -20.49 3.65
C SER A 154 18.12 -19.31 4.60
N LEU A 155 17.03 -19.08 5.32
CA LEU A 155 16.85 -17.99 6.27
C LEU A 155 16.61 -18.55 7.67
N SER A 156 17.30 -17.96 8.66
CA SER A 156 17.03 -18.24 10.06
C SER A 156 15.76 -17.49 10.47
N LYS A 157 14.64 -18.21 10.57
CA LYS A 157 13.33 -17.67 10.98
C LYS A 157 13.22 -17.64 12.49
N GLY A 158 12.58 -16.61 13.02
CA GLY A 158 12.42 -16.44 14.47
C GLY A 158 11.62 -15.19 14.80
N GLY A 159 11.91 -14.61 15.96
CA GLY A 159 11.27 -13.39 16.41
C GLY A 159 12.19 -12.54 17.26
N TYR A 160 11.77 -11.32 17.50
CA TYR A 160 12.43 -10.42 18.44
C TYR A 160 11.62 -10.36 19.72
N LEU A 161 12.28 -10.67 20.84
CA LEU A 161 11.71 -10.61 22.18
C LEU A 161 12.23 -9.36 22.89
N LEU A 162 11.35 -8.43 23.17
CA LEU A 162 11.63 -7.24 23.97
C LEU A 162 11.27 -7.54 25.42
N THR A 163 12.24 -7.38 26.31
CA THR A 163 12.01 -7.46 27.77
C THR A 163 11.98 -6.04 28.32
N ASP A 164 10.82 -5.57 28.76
CA ASP A 164 10.62 -4.25 29.35
C ASP A 164 9.96 -4.42 30.72
N ASP A 165 10.56 -3.83 31.76
CA ASP A 165 10.11 -3.94 33.17
C ASP A 165 9.81 -5.39 33.65
N GLY A 166 10.59 -6.36 33.15
CA GLY A 166 10.41 -7.78 33.46
C GLY A 166 9.26 -8.47 32.73
N THR A 167 8.66 -7.78 31.76
CA THR A 167 7.64 -8.35 30.89
C THR A 167 8.24 -8.62 29.51
N ASP A 168 8.08 -9.85 29.03
CA ASP A 168 8.52 -10.27 27.72
C ASP A 168 7.40 -10.05 26.69
N THR A 169 7.70 -9.28 25.65
CA THR A 169 6.77 -8.99 24.55
C THR A 169 7.40 -9.38 23.21
N TRP A 170 6.72 -10.19 22.44
CA TRP A 170 7.13 -10.48 21.07
C TRP A 170 6.85 -9.28 20.18
N LEU A 171 7.85 -8.88 19.39
CA LEU A 171 7.66 -7.86 18.37
C LEU A 171 7.11 -8.51 17.11
N ASP A 172 5.84 -8.28 16.85
CA ASP A 172 5.10 -8.74 15.66
C ASP A 172 5.28 -7.81 14.44
N LYS A 173 5.71 -6.57 14.68
CA LYS A 173 5.94 -5.55 13.65
C LYS A 173 7.23 -4.80 13.91
N ALA A 174 7.74 -4.12 12.89
CA ALA A 174 8.83 -3.16 13.03
C ALA A 174 8.33 -1.92 13.78
N ASP A 175 8.51 -1.91 15.08
CA ASP A 175 8.08 -0.78 15.94
C ASP A 175 9.23 0.16 16.34
N GLY A 176 10.39 0.00 15.70
CA GLY A 176 11.60 0.77 15.98
C GLY A 176 12.38 0.30 17.23
N ARG A 177 11.92 -0.73 17.92
CA ARG A 177 12.55 -1.29 19.12
C ARG A 177 13.30 -2.60 18.85
N VAL A 178 13.39 -3.03 17.59
CA VAL A 178 14.11 -4.26 17.20
C VAL A 178 15.55 -4.24 17.66
N ALA A 179 16.22 -3.08 17.62
CA ALA A 179 17.59 -2.92 18.10
C ALA A 179 17.77 -3.17 19.61
N GLN A 180 16.68 -3.06 20.38
CA GLN A 180 16.66 -3.29 21.85
C GLN A 180 16.18 -4.70 22.21
N ALA A 181 15.61 -5.42 21.26
CA ALA A 181 15.04 -6.74 21.45
C ALA A 181 16.08 -7.83 21.19
N LYS A 182 15.89 -8.98 21.85
CA LYS A 182 16.74 -10.16 21.67
C LYS A 182 16.19 -11.04 20.57
N TRP A 183 17.05 -11.43 19.63
CA TRP A 183 16.69 -12.43 18.64
C TRP A 183 16.44 -13.80 19.30
N GLN A 184 15.32 -14.40 18.96
CA GLN A 184 14.95 -15.77 19.34
C GLN A 184 14.82 -16.61 18.08
N PHE A 185 15.75 -17.52 17.87
CA PHE A 185 15.71 -18.45 16.76
C PHE A 185 14.55 -19.46 16.94
N LYS A 186 13.83 -19.73 15.87
CA LYS A 186 12.76 -20.74 15.85
C LYS A 186 13.13 -21.91 14.94
N GLU A 187 13.47 -21.62 13.70
CA GLU A 187 13.78 -22.62 12.69
C GLU A 187 14.65 -22.05 11.55
N GLU A 188 15.31 -22.95 10.82
CA GLU A 188 15.91 -22.63 9.54
C GLU A 188 14.94 -23.00 8.44
N ARG A 189 14.58 -22.06 7.56
CA ARG A 189 13.61 -22.30 6.51
C ARG A 189 14.17 -21.90 5.16
N THR A 190 13.91 -22.75 4.17
CA THR A 190 14.37 -22.55 2.79
C THR A 190 13.27 -21.89 1.97
N TYR A 191 13.67 -20.85 1.22
CA TYR A 191 12.80 -20.11 0.31
C TYR A 191 13.39 -20.10 -1.08
N THR A 192 12.52 -20.15 -2.09
CA THR A 192 12.89 -19.88 -3.49
C THR A 192 12.45 -18.46 -3.85
N ILE A 193 13.37 -17.63 -4.32
CA ILE A 193 13.04 -16.29 -4.81
C ILE A 193 12.32 -16.43 -6.13
N VAL A 194 11.02 -16.14 -6.16
CA VAL A 194 10.20 -16.30 -7.37
C VAL A 194 9.95 -14.97 -8.09
N GLY A 195 10.20 -13.84 -7.43
CA GLY A 195 9.99 -12.55 -8.06
C GLY A 195 10.67 -11.40 -7.35
N ILE A 196 10.90 -10.34 -8.14
CA ILE A 196 11.37 -9.04 -7.70
C ILE A 196 10.34 -8.00 -8.14
N ALA A 197 9.87 -7.17 -7.22
CA ALA A 197 8.87 -6.16 -7.48
C ALA A 197 9.31 -4.77 -7.00
N LYS A 198 8.85 -3.74 -7.70
CA LYS A 198 8.86 -2.37 -7.17
C LYS A 198 7.62 -2.20 -6.30
N MET A 199 7.81 -2.10 -5.00
CA MET A 199 6.75 -1.88 -4.03
C MET A 199 6.57 -0.40 -3.76
N SER A 200 5.37 0.01 -3.35
CA SER A 200 5.15 1.37 -2.85
C SER A 200 5.87 1.57 -1.52
N SER A 201 6.17 2.82 -1.18
CA SER A 201 6.82 3.15 0.09
C SER A 201 5.97 2.76 1.30
N GLU A 202 4.65 2.78 1.16
CA GLU A 202 3.72 2.40 2.22
C GLU A 202 3.67 0.87 2.41
N LEU A 203 3.72 0.09 1.32
CA LEU A 203 3.77 -1.36 1.40
C LEU A 203 5.10 -1.85 1.98
N GLU A 204 6.22 -1.31 1.49
CA GLU A 204 7.55 -1.64 2.06
C GLU A 204 7.65 -1.23 3.53
N GLY A 205 6.87 -0.23 3.94
CA GLY A 205 6.99 0.41 5.23
C GLY A 205 8.26 1.26 5.33
N ASN A 206 8.21 2.35 6.05
CA ASN A 206 9.39 3.15 6.38
C ASN A 206 10.17 2.49 7.53
N TRP A 207 10.54 1.22 7.38
CA TRP A 207 11.10 0.39 8.42
C TRP A 207 12.59 0.66 8.54
N GLN A 208 12.97 1.27 9.64
CA GLN A 208 14.37 1.59 9.92
C GLN A 208 15.20 0.34 10.22
N ASP A 209 14.54 -0.75 10.66
CA ASP A 209 15.21 -1.90 11.25
C ASP A 209 15.17 -3.17 10.37
N GLY A 210 14.58 -3.12 9.19
CA GLY A 210 14.46 -4.32 8.37
C GLY A 210 13.96 -4.09 6.96
N TYR A 211 13.69 -5.19 6.27
CA TYR A 211 13.12 -5.25 4.93
C TYR A 211 11.83 -6.06 4.95
N LEU A 212 11.02 -5.94 3.91
CA LEU A 212 9.81 -6.73 3.72
C LEU A 212 10.07 -7.84 2.71
N GLY A 213 9.68 -9.07 3.08
CA GLY A 213 9.59 -10.22 2.19
C GLY A 213 8.15 -10.70 2.13
N LEU A 214 7.63 -10.95 0.93
CA LEU A 214 6.27 -11.42 0.72
C LEU A 214 6.27 -12.89 0.31
N CYS A 215 5.51 -13.70 1.05
CA CYS A 215 5.33 -15.12 0.76
C CYS A 215 3.91 -15.41 0.30
N GLY A 216 3.72 -16.51 -0.43
CA GLY A 216 2.38 -17.05 -0.63
C GLY A 216 1.88 -17.74 0.65
N MET A 217 0.58 -17.75 0.85
CA MET A 217 -0.05 -18.52 1.93
C MET A 217 -1.36 -19.13 1.48
N GLU A 218 -1.73 -20.24 2.11
CA GLU A 218 -3.06 -20.81 1.98
C GLU A 218 -3.86 -20.48 3.25
N LEU A 219 -5.02 -19.86 3.07
CA LEU A 219 -5.88 -19.46 4.20
C LEU A 219 -6.25 -20.65 5.10
N ASN A 220 -6.41 -21.83 4.51
CA ASN A 220 -6.75 -23.04 5.23
C ASN A 220 -5.59 -23.62 6.06
N ALA A 221 -4.37 -23.14 5.85
CA ALA A 221 -3.19 -23.56 6.62
C ALA A 221 -3.05 -22.79 7.93
N LEU A 222 -3.77 -21.68 8.09
CA LEU A 222 -3.81 -20.92 9.33
C LEU A 222 -4.61 -21.69 10.38
N SER A 223 -4.09 -21.80 11.58
CA SER A 223 -4.83 -22.39 12.70
C SER A 223 -6.01 -21.48 13.10
N ALA A 224 -7.04 -22.05 13.69
CA ALA A 224 -8.23 -21.29 14.14
C ALA A 224 -7.89 -20.28 15.27
N ASP A 225 -6.72 -20.41 15.87
CA ASP A 225 -6.23 -19.57 16.98
C ASP A 225 -5.25 -18.49 16.53
N GLU A 226 -4.88 -18.47 15.23
CA GLU A 226 -4.04 -17.46 14.57
C GLU A 226 -4.89 -16.40 13.77
#